data_db6773d31b2ff44d81ae5caac78314c6
#
_entry.id   db6773d31b2ff44d81ae5caac78314c6
#
_cell.length_a   1.000
_cell.length_b   1.000
_cell.length_c   1.000
_cell.angle_alpha   90.00
_cell.angle_beta   90.00
_cell.angle_gamma   90.00
#
_symmetry.space_group_name_H-M   'P 1'
#
loop_
_entity.id
_entity.type
_entity.pdbx_description
1 polymer ?
#
loop_
_entity_poly.entity_id
_entity_poly.type
_entity_poly.pdbx_seq_one_letter_code
_entity_poly.pdbx_strand_id
1 'polypeptide(L)'
;MLSQPLATSEFLAVDVETNGLPRERCELTEVGAVLVGGGELHDSWSSLVSVSAPLSRGIQRFTGVTQTMVDMAPPPEEVLPELAVQLRGRVLVAHSARFDTGVLRQAFARAALDWPDPPVLCTVALARRLAPLHERRGLAPLAEALGIEVEAVHRALPDAETCARIFCALFARLCAHAGTVGEALALVGPRRSTRPKPARAPRRRAPDERPDVSGLPQDPGVYIFRDDDGRPLYVGKSVRLRDRARAHFAGSAQWTARAAHVDHRVTESELGALLLECRLVKELRPPGNTLLKREPDGLVYLRCRLDIAFPILEVARDPAPGHGVSIGPVRGRATAAELVEQLNSLFGLRHCGRGLPRRTHPSAYGEMGRCLSPCLGDLDPNLYRERLDAALRLFDSNGSAALLTHIADQIEAAARAEQFERAAWLKRRRDRLESLLRRLGGVLRASHAGARLVLAPHPGSAGRFDALWIAAGRVVDWGPLPPDPAEIHARSATALRSDVTGSAGGWLPATEVEETRIVGAWIAAHQPPVLELGRELDAQRIDSFVAAARRAPAPAR
;
A
#
# COMPACT_ATOMS: atom_id res chain seq x y z
N MET A 1 -33.13 7.59 22.35
CA MET A 1 -32.10 6.75 21.73
C MET A 1 -30.68 7.15 22.15
N LEU A 2 -30.24 8.41 22.05
CA LEU A 2 -28.83 8.81 22.35
C LEU A 2 -28.39 8.53 23.79
N SER A 3 -29.29 8.59 24.76
CA SER A 3 -29.06 8.28 26.19
C SER A 3 -29.18 6.80 26.53
N GLN A 4 -29.57 5.94 25.59
CA GLN A 4 -29.68 4.50 25.85
C GLN A 4 -28.29 3.88 26.07
N PRO A 5 -28.16 2.96 27.06
CA PRO A 5 -26.95 2.23 27.29
C PRO A 5 -26.60 1.35 26.06
N LEU A 6 -25.33 1.29 25.67
CA LEU A 6 -24.89 0.47 24.53
C LEU A 6 -25.24 -1.02 24.73
N ALA A 7 -25.10 -1.53 25.96
CA ALA A 7 -25.28 -2.94 26.25
C ALA A 7 -26.73 -3.43 26.01
N THR A 8 -27.72 -2.51 26.06
CA THR A 8 -29.13 -2.83 25.84
C THR A 8 -29.71 -2.24 24.57
N SER A 9 -28.86 -1.59 23.75
CA SER A 9 -29.25 -1.02 22.46
C SER A 9 -29.21 -2.08 21.37
N GLU A 10 -30.16 -1.95 20.43
CA GLU A 10 -30.14 -2.74 19.19
C GLU A 10 -29.45 -1.97 18.05
N PHE A 11 -28.72 -2.70 17.28
CA PHE A 11 -27.95 -2.19 16.12
C PHE A 11 -28.39 -2.97 14.89
N LEU A 12 -28.53 -2.30 13.77
CA LEU A 12 -28.79 -2.93 12.48
C LEU A 12 -27.56 -2.72 11.57
N ALA A 13 -26.79 -3.78 11.37
CA ALA A 13 -25.69 -3.76 10.41
C ALA A 13 -26.26 -3.86 9.00
N VAL A 14 -25.94 -2.91 8.14
CA VAL A 14 -26.51 -2.80 6.79
C VAL A 14 -25.38 -2.66 5.77
N ASP A 15 -25.57 -3.34 4.64
CA ASP A 15 -24.76 -3.18 3.43
C ASP A 15 -25.67 -3.10 2.21
N VAL A 16 -25.23 -2.39 1.16
CA VAL A 16 -26.02 -2.18 -0.05
C VAL A 16 -25.21 -2.38 -1.32
N GLU A 17 -25.84 -3.00 -2.32
CA GLU A 17 -25.31 -3.09 -3.68
C GLU A 17 -26.06 -2.13 -4.63
N THR A 18 -25.38 -1.71 -5.70
CA THR A 18 -25.93 -0.72 -6.62
C THR A 18 -25.67 -1.10 -8.08
N ASN A 19 -26.38 -0.44 -9.00
CA ASN A 19 -26.17 -0.58 -10.44
C ASN A 19 -24.81 -0.02 -10.93
N GLY A 20 -23.96 0.54 -10.06
CA GLY A 20 -22.63 1.05 -10.37
C GLY A 20 -22.60 2.34 -11.18
N LEU A 21 -23.73 2.98 -11.42
CA LEU A 21 -23.81 4.25 -12.14
C LEU A 21 -23.38 5.44 -11.27
N PRO A 22 -23.01 6.60 -11.87
CA PRO A 22 -22.72 7.82 -11.12
C PRO A 22 -23.84 8.21 -10.17
N ARG A 23 -23.51 8.92 -9.09
CA ARG A 23 -24.39 9.25 -7.96
C ARG A 23 -25.82 9.67 -8.36
N GLU A 24 -25.97 10.42 -9.42
CA GLU A 24 -27.30 10.91 -9.88
C GLU A 24 -28.17 9.81 -10.50
N ARG A 25 -27.57 8.74 -11.02
CA ARG A 25 -28.25 7.57 -11.61
C ARG A 25 -28.04 6.29 -10.81
N CYS A 26 -27.43 6.40 -9.64
CA CYS A 26 -27.19 5.26 -8.76
C CYS A 26 -28.52 4.73 -8.21
N GLU A 27 -28.82 3.47 -8.47
CA GLU A 27 -30.01 2.78 -7.96
C GLU A 27 -29.60 1.61 -7.08
N LEU A 28 -30.37 1.37 -6.03
CA LEU A 28 -30.20 0.25 -5.11
C LEU A 28 -30.62 -1.05 -5.81
N THR A 29 -29.75 -2.05 -5.84
CA THR A 29 -30.02 -3.38 -6.44
C THR A 29 -30.21 -4.48 -5.43
N GLU A 30 -29.59 -4.36 -4.26
CA GLU A 30 -29.71 -5.32 -3.17
C GLU A 30 -29.45 -4.60 -1.85
N VAL A 31 -30.14 -5.01 -0.78
CA VAL A 31 -29.90 -4.57 0.58
C VAL A 31 -29.85 -5.78 1.51
N GLY A 32 -28.86 -5.82 2.40
CA GLY A 32 -28.72 -6.80 3.46
C GLY A 32 -28.70 -6.10 4.82
N ALA A 33 -29.33 -6.69 5.81
CA ALA A 33 -29.40 -6.18 7.17
C ALA A 33 -29.27 -7.30 8.20
N VAL A 34 -28.49 -7.06 9.25
CA VAL A 34 -28.28 -8.01 10.35
C VAL A 34 -28.52 -7.31 11.67
N LEU A 35 -29.42 -7.87 12.47
CA LEU A 35 -29.72 -7.37 13.81
C LEU A 35 -28.62 -7.81 14.78
N VAL A 36 -28.09 -6.85 15.54
CA VAL A 36 -27.09 -7.07 16.59
C VAL A 36 -27.59 -6.51 17.90
N GLY A 37 -27.50 -7.27 18.97
CA GLY A 37 -27.85 -6.86 20.33
C GLY A 37 -26.90 -7.51 21.34
N GLY A 38 -26.45 -6.76 22.37
CA GLY A 38 -25.52 -7.28 23.38
C GLY A 38 -24.15 -7.69 22.85
N GLY A 39 -23.80 -7.34 21.61
CA GLY A 39 -22.56 -7.75 20.95
C GLY A 39 -22.65 -9.09 20.22
N GLU A 40 -23.85 -9.63 20.01
CA GLU A 40 -24.13 -10.89 19.30
C GLU A 40 -25.08 -10.65 18.13
N LEU A 41 -24.98 -11.51 17.10
CA LEU A 41 -25.89 -11.50 15.95
C LEU A 41 -27.17 -12.24 16.32
N HIS A 42 -28.32 -11.70 15.89
CA HIS A 42 -29.64 -12.28 16.19
C HIS A 42 -30.39 -12.71 14.93
N ASP A 43 -30.78 -11.76 14.11
CA ASP A 43 -31.62 -11.99 12.93
C ASP A 43 -31.03 -11.33 11.71
N SER A 44 -31.40 -11.83 10.53
CA SER A 44 -30.93 -11.30 9.26
C SER A 44 -32.09 -11.15 8.27
N TRP A 45 -31.98 -10.11 7.45
CA TRP A 45 -32.95 -9.80 6.41
C TRP A 45 -32.23 -9.31 5.15
N SER A 46 -32.73 -9.67 3.99
CA SER A 46 -32.22 -9.15 2.72
C SER A 46 -33.28 -9.10 1.65
N SER A 47 -33.14 -8.17 0.72
CA SER A 47 -33.97 -8.10 -0.46
C SER A 47 -33.18 -7.62 -1.66
N LEU A 48 -33.46 -8.22 -2.82
CA LEU A 48 -33.16 -7.61 -4.11
C LEU A 48 -34.13 -6.46 -4.36
N VAL A 49 -33.74 -5.52 -5.20
CA VAL A 49 -34.55 -4.35 -5.55
C VAL A 49 -34.51 -4.18 -7.06
N SER A 50 -35.67 -4.01 -7.68
CA SER A 50 -35.74 -3.74 -9.12
C SER A 50 -35.17 -2.35 -9.44
N VAL A 51 -34.55 -2.24 -10.62
CA VAL A 51 -33.94 -0.99 -11.09
C VAL A 51 -34.46 -0.60 -12.48
N SER A 52 -34.46 0.70 -12.76
CA SER A 52 -34.93 1.22 -14.04
C SER A 52 -33.88 1.13 -15.16
N ALA A 53 -32.61 1.14 -14.78
CA ALA A 53 -31.48 1.09 -15.71
C ALA A 53 -30.84 -0.30 -15.78
N PRO A 54 -30.49 -0.82 -16.96
CA PRO A 54 -29.87 -2.14 -17.10
C PRO A 54 -28.51 -2.20 -16.43
N LEU A 55 -28.22 -3.34 -15.78
CA LEU A 55 -26.94 -3.59 -15.13
C LEU A 55 -25.83 -3.84 -16.15
N SER A 56 -24.69 -3.17 -15.98
CA SER A 56 -23.52 -3.46 -16.80
C SER A 56 -22.99 -4.88 -16.54
N ARG A 57 -22.37 -5.50 -17.56
CA ARG A 57 -21.71 -6.82 -17.41
C ARG A 57 -20.62 -6.82 -16.32
N GLY A 58 -20.01 -5.66 -16.07
CA GLY A 58 -19.00 -5.48 -15.02
C GLY A 58 -19.62 -5.61 -13.63
N ILE A 59 -20.72 -4.92 -13.38
CA ILE A 59 -21.47 -4.98 -12.11
C ILE A 59 -22.03 -6.38 -11.87
N GLN A 60 -22.65 -7.00 -12.88
CA GLN A 60 -23.18 -8.37 -12.73
C GLN A 60 -22.07 -9.38 -12.33
N ARG A 61 -20.86 -9.25 -12.90
CA ARG A 61 -19.71 -10.08 -12.52
C ARG A 61 -19.16 -9.76 -11.13
N PHE A 62 -19.20 -8.50 -10.74
CA PHE A 62 -18.64 -8.02 -9.50
C PHE A 62 -19.52 -8.40 -8.28
N THR A 63 -20.84 -8.17 -8.40
CA THR A 63 -21.80 -8.42 -7.30
C THR A 63 -22.43 -9.81 -7.37
N GLY A 64 -22.39 -10.47 -8.52
CA GLY A 64 -23.14 -11.71 -8.78
C GLY A 64 -24.66 -11.48 -9.00
N VAL A 65 -25.14 -10.24 -8.90
CA VAL A 65 -26.55 -9.88 -9.18
C VAL A 65 -26.74 -9.75 -10.69
N THR A 66 -27.57 -10.63 -11.26
CA THR A 66 -27.84 -10.64 -12.70
C THR A 66 -29.00 -9.70 -13.08
N GLN A 67 -29.09 -9.32 -14.36
CA GLN A 67 -30.22 -8.54 -14.85
C GLN A 67 -31.57 -9.23 -14.56
N THR A 68 -31.68 -10.53 -14.83
CA THR A 68 -32.89 -11.31 -14.56
C THR A 68 -33.30 -11.25 -13.09
N MET A 69 -32.33 -11.26 -12.17
CA MET A 69 -32.63 -11.19 -10.74
C MET A 69 -33.27 -9.85 -10.34
N VAL A 70 -32.77 -8.73 -10.87
CA VAL A 70 -33.36 -7.40 -10.57
C VAL A 70 -34.65 -7.14 -11.32
N ASP A 71 -34.82 -7.73 -12.54
CA ASP A 71 -36.06 -7.62 -13.30
C ASP A 71 -37.25 -8.34 -12.60
N MET A 72 -36.94 -9.38 -11.82
CA MET A 72 -37.93 -10.14 -11.02
C MET A 72 -38.03 -9.67 -9.57
N ALA A 73 -37.21 -8.71 -9.15
CA ALA A 73 -37.17 -8.22 -7.78
C ALA A 73 -38.35 -7.26 -7.49
N PRO A 74 -38.77 -7.16 -6.21
CA PRO A 74 -39.77 -6.19 -5.82
C PRO A 74 -39.27 -4.75 -6.04
N PRO A 75 -40.19 -3.80 -6.28
CA PRO A 75 -39.85 -2.41 -6.48
C PRO A 75 -39.41 -1.74 -5.14
N PRO A 76 -38.65 -0.63 -5.22
CA PRO A 76 -38.19 0.08 -4.01
C PRO A 76 -39.32 0.45 -3.04
N GLU A 77 -40.51 0.75 -3.55
CA GLU A 77 -41.70 1.14 -2.78
C GLU A 77 -42.24 0.00 -1.87
N GLU A 78 -41.89 -1.25 -2.16
CA GLU A 78 -42.24 -2.42 -1.32
C GLU A 78 -41.10 -2.74 -0.33
N VAL A 79 -39.85 -2.67 -0.77
CA VAL A 79 -38.67 -3.06 0.04
C VAL A 79 -38.32 -2.01 1.08
N LEU A 80 -38.35 -0.72 0.72
CA LEU A 80 -37.90 0.34 1.62
C LEU A 80 -38.78 0.54 2.88
N PRO A 81 -40.12 0.37 2.85
CA PRO A 81 -40.92 0.39 4.05
C PRO A 81 -40.55 -0.71 5.06
N GLU A 82 -40.22 -1.93 4.59
CA GLU A 82 -39.76 -3.02 5.45
C GLU A 82 -38.45 -2.66 6.11
N LEU A 83 -37.50 -2.15 5.34
CA LEU A 83 -36.21 -1.66 5.88
C LEU A 83 -36.43 -0.51 6.90
N ALA A 84 -37.36 0.39 6.61
CA ALA A 84 -37.70 1.48 7.56
C ALA A 84 -38.21 0.95 8.89
N VAL A 85 -39.01 -0.12 8.89
CA VAL A 85 -39.45 -0.79 10.13
C VAL A 85 -38.26 -1.39 10.88
N GLN A 86 -37.33 -2.03 10.15
CA GLN A 86 -36.09 -2.59 10.73
C GLN A 86 -35.21 -1.51 11.38
N LEU A 87 -35.13 -0.32 10.79
CA LEU A 87 -34.29 0.80 11.27
C LEU A 87 -34.90 1.55 12.47
N ARG A 88 -36.23 1.46 12.70
CA ARG A 88 -36.88 2.21 13.77
C ARG A 88 -36.38 1.81 15.14
N GLY A 89 -35.95 2.79 15.92
CA GLY A 89 -35.47 2.56 17.29
C GLY A 89 -34.08 1.91 17.38
N ARG A 90 -33.40 1.71 16.27
CA ARG A 90 -32.08 1.07 16.17
C ARG A 90 -31.00 2.02 15.68
N VAL A 91 -29.74 1.66 15.97
CA VAL A 91 -28.57 2.34 15.47
C VAL A 91 -28.11 1.62 14.19
N LEU A 92 -28.01 2.34 13.09
CA LEU A 92 -27.49 1.79 11.85
C LEU A 92 -25.96 1.62 11.98
N VAL A 93 -25.45 0.45 11.64
CA VAL A 93 -24.02 0.14 11.55
C VAL A 93 -23.70 -0.20 10.09
N ALA A 94 -22.65 0.39 9.52
CA ALA A 94 -22.21 0.03 8.17
C ALA A 94 -20.68 0.16 8.01
N HIS A 95 -20.14 -0.54 7.02
CA HIS A 95 -18.72 -0.45 6.69
C HIS A 95 -18.49 0.64 5.65
N SER A 96 -17.81 1.75 6.02
CA SER A 96 -17.81 2.99 5.24
C SER A 96 -19.18 3.69 5.13
N ALA A 97 -19.93 3.69 6.20
CA ALA A 97 -21.33 4.05 6.35
C ALA A 97 -21.85 5.26 5.55
N ARG A 98 -20.94 6.18 5.13
CA ARG A 98 -21.30 7.33 4.29
C ARG A 98 -21.80 6.91 2.89
N PHE A 99 -21.29 5.79 2.37
CA PHE A 99 -21.74 5.24 1.10
C PHE A 99 -23.15 4.67 1.24
N ASP A 100 -23.33 3.71 2.13
CA ASP A 100 -24.60 2.99 2.34
C ASP A 100 -25.74 3.94 2.68
N THR A 101 -25.53 4.81 3.67
CA THR A 101 -26.52 5.82 4.06
C THR A 101 -26.83 6.82 2.94
N GLY A 102 -25.85 7.12 2.08
CA GLY A 102 -26.04 7.98 0.92
C GLY A 102 -26.95 7.35 -0.14
N VAL A 103 -26.73 6.07 -0.44
CA VAL A 103 -27.54 5.28 -1.39
C VAL A 103 -28.95 5.11 -0.85
N LEU A 104 -29.10 4.70 0.42
CA LEU A 104 -30.41 4.51 1.05
C LEU A 104 -31.22 5.80 1.10
N ARG A 105 -30.67 6.92 1.56
CA ARG A 105 -31.36 8.22 1.55
C ARG A 105 -31.84 8.62 0.16
N GLN A 106 -31.02 8.35 -0.86
CA GLN A 106 -31.42 8.63 -2.23
C GLN A 106 -32.53 7.69 -2.73
N ALA A 107 -32.49 6.40 -2.36
CA ALA A 107 -33.55 5.44 -2.70
C ALA A 107 -34.89 5.82 -2.04
N PHE A 108 -34.90 6.15 -0.75
CA PHE A 108 -36.08 6.65 -0.04
C PHE A 108 -36.65 7.91 -0.69
N ALA A 109 -35.78 8.88 -1.01
CA ALA A 109 -36.24 10.14 -1.65
C ALA A 109 -36.85 9.90 -3.03
N ARG A 110 -36.31 8.94 -3.83
CA ARG A 110 -36.88 8.60 -5.14
C ARG A 110 -38.22 7.89 -5.05
N ALA A 111 -38.39 7.04 -4.04
CA ALA A 111 -39.65 6.36 -3.74
C ALA A 111 -40.68 7.27 -3.05
N ALA A 112 -40.36 8.55 -2.82
CA ALA A 112 -41.16 9.50 -2.07
C ALA A 112 -41.53 9.01 -0.64
N LEU A 113 -40.58 8.28 0.00
CA LEU A 113 -40.70 7.74 1.36
C LEU A 113 -39.82 8.52 2.34
N ASP A 114 -40.27 8.64 3.58
CA ASP A 114 -39.53 9.29 4.64
C ASP A 114 -38.37 8.43 5.12
N TRP A 115 -37.17 9.01 5.09
CA TRP A 115 -35.96 8.38 5.65
C TRP A 115 -36.05 8.39 7.19
N PRO A 116 -35.92 7.21 7.88
CA PRO A 116 -36.04 7.14 9.34
C PRO A 116 -34.97 7.89 10.15
N ASP A 117 -33.91 8.34 9.48
CA ASP A 117 -32.74 9.07 10.02
C ASP A 117 -32.16 8.45 11.31
N PRO A 118 -31.80 7.14 11.28
CA PRO A 118 -31.22 6.49 12.46
C PRO A 118 -29.86 7.08 12.81
N PRO A 119 -29.40 7.02 14.07
CA PRO A 119 -28.00 7.25 14.42
C PRO A 119 -27.12 6.26 13.67
N VAL A 120 -25.93 6.69 13.23
CA VAL A 120 -25.05 5.88 12.35
C VAL A 120 -23.68 5.68 12.98
N LEU A 121 -23.27 4.43 13.14
CA LEU A 121 -21.92 4.03 13.51
C LEU A 121 -21.19 3.42 12.29
N CYS A 122 -19.97 3.87 12.05
CA CYS A 122 -19.14 3.37 10.97
C CYS A 122 -18.05 2.44 11.51
N THR A 123 -18.04 1.17 11.09
CA THR A 123 -17.03 0.19 11.55
C THR A 123 -15.61 0.59 11.18
N VAL A 124 -15.39 1.29 10.05
CA VAL A 124 -14.08 1.88 9.70
C VAL A 124 -13.66 2.95 10.71
N ALA A 125 -14.60 3.79 11.16
CA ALA A 125 -14.31 4.83 12.15
C ALA A 125 -14.06 4.22 13.54
N LEU A 126 -14.84 3.19 13.91
CA LEU A 126 -14.62 2.41 15.14
C LEU A 126 -13.25 1.73 15.13
N ALA A 127 -12.89 1.03 14.05
CA ALA A 127 -11.60 0.38 13.93
C ALA A 127 -10.43 1.38 14.03
N ARG A 128 -10.58 2.58 13.45
CA ARG A 128 -9.58 3.66 13.60
C ARG A 128 -9.34 4.07 15.05
N ARG A 129 -10.36 3.97 15.88
CA ARG A 129 -10.34 4.43 17.25
C ARG A 129 -9.93 3.32 18.22
N LEU A 130 -10.49 2.12 18.02
CA LEU A 130 -10.43 1.00 18.97
C LEU A 130 -9.41 -0.06 18.59
N ALA A 131 -9.00 -0.11 17.30
CA ALA A 131 -8.01 -1.03 16.76
C ALA A 131 -7.03 -0.32 15.82
N PRO A 132 -6.29 0.71 16.29
CA PRO A 132 -5.46 1.59 15.45
C PRO A 132 -4.31 0.88 14.74
N LEU A 133 -3.89 -0.30 15.20
CA LEU A 133 -2.80 -1.09 14.64
C LEU A 133 -3.14 -1.77 13.30
N HIS A 134 -4.42 -1.80 12.92
CA HIS A 134 -4.87 -2.37 11.65
C HIS A 134 -4.88 -1.30 10.55
N GLU A 135 -3.91 -1.36 9.64
CA GLU A 135 -3.75 -0.36 8.56
C GLU A 135 -4.77 -0.53 7.42
N ARG A 136 -5.11 -1.78 7.06
CA ARG A 136 -6.09 -2.09 6.02
C ARG A 136 -7.49 -2.10 6.64
N ARG A 137 -8.36 -1.24 6.11
CA ARG A 137 -9.71 -1.00 6.66
C ARG A 137 -10.83 -1.25 5.65
N GLY A 138 -10.57 -1.96 4.56
CA GLY A 138 -11.60 -2.56 3.74
C GLY A 138 -12.32 -3.67 4.52
N LEU A 139 -13.53 -4.03 4.14
CA LEU A 139 -14.37 -5.00 4.86
C LEU A 139 -13.63 -6.33 5.10
N ALA A 140 -13.25 -7.03 4.05
CA ALA A 140 -12.55 -8.31 4.15
C ALA A 140 -11.17 -8.21 4.84
N PRO A 141 -10.26 -7.24 4.51
CA PRO A 141 -9.00 -7.10 5.23
C PRO A 141 -9.14 -6.77 6.72
N LEU A 142 -10.19 -6.04 7.12
CA LEU A 142 -10.44 -5.74 8.53
C LEU A 142 -11.01 -6.96 9.26
N ALA A 143 -11.90 -7.73 8.62
CA ALA A 143 -12.43 -8.98 9.15
C ALA A 143 -11.30 -10.00 9.39
N GLU A 144 -10.45 -10.22 8.37
CA GLU A 144 -9.25 -11.10 8.48
C GLU A 144 -8.34 -10.67 9.64
N ALA A 145 -8.10 -9.37 9.79
CA ALA A 145 -7.27 -8.83 10.87
C ALA A 145 -7.87 -9.03 12.27
N LEU A 146 -9.18 -9.16 12.37
CA LEU A 146 -9.91 -9.46 13.61
C LEU A 146 -10.18 -10.97 13.80
N GLY A 147 -9.67 -11.83 12.92
CA GLY A 147 -9.85 -13.29 12.99
C GLY A 147 -11.25 -13.76 12.56
N ILE A 148 -11.95 -12.97 11.75
CA ILE A 148 -13.29 -13.26 11.25
C ILE A 148 -13.15 -13.87 9.85
N GLU A 149 -13.73 -15.06 9.65
CA GLU A 149 -13.82 -15.71 8.33
C GLU A 149 -14.83 -14.99 7.45
N VAL A 150 -14.46 -14.77 6.18
CA VAL A 150 -15.29 -14.11 5.17
C VAL A 150 -15.61 -15.13 4.09
N GLU A 151 -16.88 -15.52 3.98
CA GLU A 151 -17.33 -16.59 3.08
C GLU A 151 -17.60 -16.09 1.65
N ALA A 152 -18.09 -14.86 1.50
CA ALA A 152 -18.38 -14.24 0.22
C ALA A 152 -18.14 -12.73 0.30
N VAL A 153 -17.91 -12.09 -0.83
CA VAL A 153 -17.77 -10.62 -0.95
C VAL A 153 -18.65 -10.11 -2.08
N HIS A 154 -19.08 -8.87 -1.96
CA HIS A 154 -19.90 -8.16 -2.95
C HIS A 154 -21.32 -8.74 -3.13
N ARG A 155 -21.92 -9.15 -2.01
CA ARG A 155 -23.35 -9.44 -1.85
C ARG A 155 -23.81 -8.79 -0.56
N ALA A 156 -24.96 -8.12 -0.60
CA ALA A 156 -25.38 -7.26 0.48
C ALA A 156 -25.55 -8.00 1.84
N LEU A 157 -26.14 -9.20 1.88
CA LEU A 157 -26.30 -9.91 3.13
C LEU A 157 -24.99 -10.47 3.70
N PRO A 158 -24.14 -11.20 2.97
CA PRO A 158 -22.82 -11.63 3.45
C PRO A 158 -21.92 -10.47 3.90
N ASP A 159 -21.96 -9.33 3.21
CA ASP A 159 -21.17 -8.16 3.57
C ASP A 159 -21.75 -7.45 4.82
N ALA A 160 -23.09 -7.41 4.99
CA ALA A 160 -23.74 -6.98 6.23
C ALA A 160 -23.42 -7.90 7.41
N GLU A 161 -23.37 -9.23 7.23
CA GLU A 161 -22.95 -10.19 8.25
C GLU A 161 -21.49 -9.98 8.66
N THR A 162 -20.61 -9.81 7.68
CA THR A 162 -19.20 -9.49 7.94
C THR A 162 -19.06 -8.18 8.70
N CYS A 163 -19.82 -7.15 8.33
CA CYS A 163 -19.88 -5.86 9.02
C CYS A 163 -20.38 -6.03 10.47
N ALA A 164 -21.42 -6.84 10.69
CA ALA A 164 -21.96 -7.16 12.01
C ALA A 164 -20.92 -7.87 12.89
N ARG A 165 -20.23 -8.89 12.37
CA ARG A 165 -19.17 -9.62 13.09
C ARG A 165 -17.99 -8.70 13.45
N ILE A 166 -17.58 -7.79 12.54
CA ILE A 166 -16.59 -6.75 12.84
C ILE A 166 -17.06 -5.85 13.98
N PHE A 167 -18.33 -5.41 13.93
CA PHE A 167 -18.91 -4.58 15.00
C PHE A 167 -18.91 -5.33 16.33
N CYS A 168 -19.34 -6.59 16.39
CA CYS A 168 -19.32 -7.42 17.59
C CYS A 168 -17.90 -7.60 18.15
N ALA A 169 -16.91 -7.84 17.31
CA ALA A 169 -15.50 -7.97 17.72
C ALA A 169 -14.95 -6.66 18.34
N LEU A 170 -15.50 -5.51 17.96
CA LEU A 170 -15.13 -4.21 18.51
C LEU A 170 -16.03 -3.78 19.68
N PHE A 171 -17.16 -4.46 19.92
CA PHE A 171 -18.21 -4.02 20.82
C PHE A 171 -17.75 -3.93 22.30
N ALA A 172 -17.04 -4.94 22.79
CA ALA A 172 -16.51 -4.89 24.16
C ALA A 172 -15.53 -3.71 24.36
N ARG A 173 -14.71 -3.42 23.35
CA ARG A 173 -13.81 -2.25 23.37
C ARG A 173 -14.61 -0.94 23.29
N LEU A 174 -15.68 -0.91 22.51
CA LEU A 174 -16.57 0.25 22.43
C LEU A 174 -17.20 0.53 23.78
N CYS A 175 -17.77 -0.48 24.46
CA CYS A 175 -18.37 -0.36 25.78
C CYS A 175 -17.37 0.08 26.87
N ALA A 176 -16.09 -0.24 26.72
CA ALA A 176 -15.03 0.24 27.62
C ALA A 176 -14.75 1.75 27.48
N HIS A 177 -15.16 2.39 26.37
CA HIS A 177 -14.90 3.80 26.08
C HIS A 177 -16.16 4.66 26.02
N ALA A 178 -17.33 4.05 25.91
CA ALA A 178 -18.61 4.73 25.79
C ALA A 178 -19.69 3.90 26.52
N GLY A 179 -20.49 4.52 27.37
CA GLY A 179 -21.58 3.87 28.08
C GLY A 179 -22.92 3.97 27.33
N THR A 180 -23.07 4.99 26.47
CA THR A 180 -24.30 5.29 25.75
C THR A 180 -24.11 5.41 24.24
N VAL A 181 -25.21 5.29 23.49
CA VAL A 181 -25.20 5.50 22.03
C VAL A 181 -24.64 6.89 21.65
N GLY A 182 -25.01 7.92 22.39
CA GLY A 182 -24.53 9.28 22.17
C GLY A 182 -23.01 9.42 22.35
N GLU A 183 -22.46 8.78 23.38
CA GLU A 183 -21.02 8.75 23.62
C GLU A 183 -20.28 7.95 22.55
N ALA A 184 -20.85 6.84 22.08
CA ALA A 184 -20.29 6.05 20.98
C ALA A 184 -20.22 6.87 19.67
N LEU A 185 -21.27 7.62 19.35
CA LEU A 185 -21.30 8.52 18.21
C LEU A 185 -20.27 9.66 18.36
N ALA A 186 -20.14 10.24 19.56
CA ALA A 186 -19.15 11.26 19.85
C ALA A 186 -17.71 10.71 19.72
N LEU A 187 -17.47 9.45 20.12
CA LEU A 187 -16.19 8.77 20.03
C LEU A 187 -15.71 8.64 18.56
N VAL A 188 -16.64 8.35 17.64
CA VAL A 188 -16.35 8.17 16.21
C VAL A 188 -16.62 9.40 15.36
N GLY A 189 -17.30 10.38 15.93
CA GLY A 189 -17.57 11.67 15.28
C GLY A 189 -16.29 12.41 14.89
N PRO A 190 -16.37 13.38 13.97
CA PRO A 190 -15.23 14.20 13.64
C PRO A 190 -14.72 14.84 14.93
N ARG A 191 -13.43 14.62 15.27
CA ARG A 191 -12.80 15.33 16.39
C ARG A 191 -13.14 16.79 16.23
N ARG A 192 -13.83 17.39 17.22
CA ARG A 192 -13.85 18.85 17.35
C ARG A 192 -12.39 19.25 17.47
N SER A 193 -11.83 19.64 16.33
CA SER A 193 -10.52 20.25 16.28
C SER A 193 -10.64 21.51 17.14
N THR A 194 -9.84 21.59 18.20
CA THR A 194 -9.56 22.83 18.91
C THR A 194 -8.70 23.77 18.06
N ARG A 195 -8.49 23.44 16.80
CA ARG A 195 -8.00 24.37 15.80
C ARG A 195 -9.07 25.46 15.64
N PRO A 196 -8.67 26.73 15.72
CA PRO A 196 -9.57 27.83 15.40
C PRO A 196 -10.19 27.53 14.03
N LYS A 197 -11.52 27.78 13.90
CA LYS A 197 -12.23 27.66 12.62
C LYS A 197 -11.32 28.23 11.53
N PRO A 198 -11.05 27.48 10.43
CA PRO A 198 -10.31 28.05 9.33
C PRO A 198 -11.04 29.35 8.97
N ALA A 199 -10.27 30.45 8.96
CA ALA A 199 -10.76 31.70 8.45
C ALA A 199 -11.50 31.41 7.14
N ARG A 200 -12.65 32.07 6.96
CA ARG A 200 -13.53 32.03 5.77
C ARG A 200 -12.77 31.56 4.55
N ALA A 201 -13.26 30.49 3.88
CA ALA A 201 -12.56 29.89 2.74
C ALA A 201 -11.99 31.03 1.86
N PRO A 202 -10.69 31.02 1.56
CA PRO A 202 -10.07 32.12 0.86
C PRO A 202 -10.86 32.33 -0.44
N ARG A 203 -11.25 33.60 -0.68
CA ARG A 203 -11.92 34.00 -1.91
C ARG A 203 -11.07 33.48 -3.08
N ARG A 204 -11.68 32.80 -4.05
CA ARG A 204 -10.97 32.43 -5.28
C ARG A 204 -10.40 33.70 -5.88
N ARG A 205 -9.10 33.71 -6.17
CA ARG A 205 -8.47 34.83 -6.89
C ARG A 205 -9.17 35.04 -8.22
N ALA A 206 -9.38 36.28 -8.57
CA ALA A 206 -9.85 36.65 -9.89
C ALA A 206 -8.84 36.19 -10.97
N PRO A 207 -9.25 35.97 -12.22
CA PRO A 207 -8.35 35.52 -13.27
C PRO A 207 -7.07 36.35 -13.42
N ASP A 208 -7.16 37.64 -13.22
CA ASP A 208 -6.08 38.64 -13.25
C ASP A 208 -5.16 38.60 -12.01
N GLU A 209 -5.64 38.02 -10.91
CA GLU A 209 -4.85 37.84 -9.66
C GLU A 209 -4.11 36.49 -9.63
N ARG A 210 -4.28 35.63 -10.66
CA ARG A 210 -3.63 34.32 -10.72
C ARG A 210 -2.19 34.45 -11.20
N PRO A 211 -1.28 33.52 -10.78
CA PRO A 211 0.07 33.55 -11.30
C PRO A 211 0.07 33.36 -12.83
N ASP A 212 0.86 34.16 -13.52
CA ASP A 212 1.05 34.01 -14.96
C ASP A 212 1.83 32.73 -15.27
N VAL A 213 1.16 31.81 -15.92
CA VAL A 213 1.74 30.54 -16.37
C VAL A 213 2.12 30.55 -17.85
N SER A 214 1.91 31.67 -18.56
CA SER A 214 2.17 31.77 -20.00
C SER A 214 3.66 31.69 -20.34
N GLY A 215 4.51 32.19 -19.43
CA GLY A 215 5.97 32.13 -19.53
C GLY A 215 6.60 30.77 -19.24
N LEU A 216 5.85 29.78 -18.78
CA LEU A 216 6.38 28.45 -18.53
C LEU A 216 6.77 27.75 -19.83
N PRO A 217 7.89 26.97 -19.85
CA PRO A 217 8.29 26.20 -21.04
C PRO A 217 7.31 25.04 -21.30
N GLN A 218 7.41 24.46 -22.50
CA GLN A 218 6.67 23.26 -22.89
C GLN A 218 7.49 21.96 -22.68
N ASP A 219 8.67 22.08 -22.07
CA ASP A 219 9.56 20.96 -21.75
C ASP A 219 9.06 20.18 -20.51
N PRO A 220 9.56 18.96 -20.32
CA PRO A 220 9.35 18.20 -19.06
C PRO A 220 9.94 18.93 -17.86
N GLY A 221 9.35 18.76 -16.69
CA GLY A 221 9.89 19.36 -15.47
C GLY A 221 8.88 19.42 -14.33
N VAL A 222 9.20 20.26 -13.36
CA VAL A 222 8.41 20.47 -12.16
C VAL A 222 8.05 21.94 -12.03
N TYR A 223 6.81 22.24 -11.66
CA TYR A 223 6.33 23.56 -11.28
C TYR A 223 6.01 23.62 -9.79
N ILE A 224 6.23 24.77 -9.17
CA ILE A 224 6.04 25.00 -7.74
C ILE A 224 5.16 26.22 -7.59
N PHE A 225 3.92 26.05 -7.14
CA PHE A 225 3.05 27.16 -6.79
C PHE A 225 3.34 27.65 -5.37
N ARG A 226 3.46 28.97 -5.22
CA ARG A 226 3.73 29.65 -3.96
C ARG A 226 2.64 30.67 -3.63
N ASP A 227 2.48 30.96 -2.34
CA ASP A 227 1.64 32.09 -1.89
C ASP A 227 2.37 33.43 -1.96
N ASP A 228 1.69 34.50 -1.53
CA ASP A 228 2.24 35.84 -1.51
C ASP A 228 3.50 35.98 -0.62
N ASP A 229 3.63 35.14 0.40
CA ASP A 229 4.80 35.06 1.28
C ASP A 229 5.94 34.19 0.70
N GLY A 230 5.79 33.67 -0.50
CA GLY A 230 6.75 32.76 -1.14
C GLY A 230 6.74 31.32 -0.60
N ARG A 231 5.78 30.96 0.27
CA ARG A 231 5.67 29.61 0.83
C ARG A 231 5.16 28.63 -0.21
N PRO A 232 5.75 27.43 -0.35
CA PRO A 232 5.30 26.44 -1.31
C PRO A 232 3.90 25.91 -0.94
N LEU A 233 2.98 25.98 -1.89
CA LEU A 233 1.61 25.48 -1.78
C LEU A 233 1.44 24.11 -2.42
N TYR A 234 2.05 23.91 -3.58
CA TYR A 234 1.94 22.69 -4.37
C TYR A 234 3.15 22.53 -5.28
N VAL A 235 3.62 21.30 -5.41
CA VAL A 235 4.64 20.86 -6.36
C VAL A 235 4.02 19.84 -7.29
N GLY A 236 4.23 19.97 -8.60
CA GLY A 236 3.72 19.01 -9.57
C GLY A 236 4.62 18.85 -10.78
N LYS A 237 4.69 17.64 -11.31
CA LYS A 237 5.44 17.30 -12.51
C LYS A 237 4.59 17.38 -13.77
N SER A 238 5.24 17.61 -14.89
CA SER A 238 4.61 17.46 -16.21
C SER A 238 5.66 17.20 -17.29
N VAL A 239 5.24 16.52 -18.35
CA VAL A 239 5.98 16.46 -19.62
C VAL A 239 5.78 17.73 -20.47
N ARG A 240 4.79 18.56 -20.10
CA ARG A 240 4.49 19.88 -20.68
C ARG A 240 4.09 20.82 -19.55
N LEU A 241 5.07 21.57 -19.03
CA LEU A 241 4.88 22.38 -17.83
C LEU A 241 3.74 23.38 -17.95
N ARG A 242 3.71 24.16 -19.05
CA ARG A 242 2.70 25.22 -19.25
C ARG A 242 1.28 24.67 -19.27
N ASP A 243 1.04 23.60 -20.02
CA ASP A 243 -0.30 23.05 -20.19
C ASP A 243 -0.85 22.52 -18.86
N ARG A 244 -0.01 21.81 -18.13
CA ARG A 244 -0.39 21.21 -16.83
C ARG A 244 -0.59 22.24 -15.75
N ALA A 245 0.28 23.24 -15.65
CA ALA A 245 0.14 24.34 -14.69
C ALA A 245 -1.16 25.11 -14.90
N ARG A 246 -1.52 25.40 -16.19
CA ARG A 246 -2.79 26.06 -16.54
C ARG A 246 -4.01 25.22 -16.14
N ALA A 247 -3.96 23.90 -16.31
CA ALA A 247 -5.07 23.00 -16.01
C ALA A 247 -5.47 23.01 -14.52
N HIS A 248 -4.58 23.34 -13.59
CA HIS A 248 -4.91 23.41 -12.17
C HIS A 248 -5.95 24.50 -11.85
N PHE A 249 -5.96 25.59 -12.59
CA PHE A 249 -6.91 26.70 -12.36
C PHE A 249 -8.32 26.40 -12.92
N ALA A 250 -8.48 25.36 -13.73
CA ALA A 250 -9.80 24.84 -14.12
C ALA A 250 -10.44 23.96 -13.03
N GLY A 251 -9.63 23.45 -12.09
CA GLY A 251 -10.07 22.58 -11.01
C GLY A 251 -10.53 23.33 -9.74
N SER A 252 -10.91 22.55 -8.71
CA SER A 252 -11.44 23.04 -7.43
C SER A 252 -10.46 22.89 -6.26
N ALA A 253 -9.16 22.70 -6.50
CA ALA A 253 -8.18 22.51 -5.44
C ALA A 253 -8.06 23.77 -4.56
N GLN A 254 -8.17 23.60 -3.23
CA GLN A 254 -8.23 24.71 -2.28
C GLN A 254 -6.97 25.59 -2.28
N TRP A 255 -5.80 25.02 -2.57
CA TRP A 255 -4.54 25.76 -2.60
C TRP A 255 -4.45 26.73 -3.79
N THR A 256 -5.18 26.50 -4.90
CA THR A 256 -5.18 27.41 -6.06
C THR A 256 -5.72 28.81 -5.74
N ALA A 257 -6.57 28.93 -4.73
CA ALA A 257 -7.08 30.22 -4.27
C ALA A 257 -6.00 31.09 -3.60
N ARG A 258 -4.89 30.50 -3.18
CA ARG A 258 -3.77 31.21 -2.53
C ARG A 258 -2.55 31.37 -3.42
N ALA A 259 -2.52 30.68 -4.58
CA ALA A 259 -1.37 30.71 -5.47
C ALA A 259 -1.16 32.11 -6.07
N ALA A 260 -0.01 32.70 -5.77
CA ALA A 260 0.41 34.02 -6.24
C ALA A 260 1.55 33.94 -7.25
N HIS A 261 2.45 33.00 -7.07
CA HIS A 261 3.66 32.84 -7.88
C HIS A 261 3.79 31.40 -8.36
N VAL A 262 4.49 31.22 -9.47
CA VAL A 262 4.87 29.90 -10.01
C VAL A 262 6.34 29.91 -10.39
N ASP A 263 7.10 29.00 -9.75
CA ASP A 263 8.46 28.68 -10.15
C ASP A 263 8.44 27.40 -10.99
N HIS A 264 9.51 27.16 -11.74
CA HIS A 264 9.67 25.90 -12.47
C HIS A 264 11.14 25.46 -12.51
N ARG A 265 11.32 24.16 -12.71
CA ARG A 265 12.63 23.55 -13.02
C ARG A 265 12.42 22.58 -14.17
N VAL A 266 13.15 22.78 -15.26
CA VAL A 266 13.11 21.95 -16.46
C VAL A 266 13.96 20.69 -16.23
N THR A 267 13.52 19.58 -16.79
CA THR A 267 14.28 18.33 -16.92
C THR A 267 14.28 17.89 -18.37
N GLU A 268 15.16 16.95 -18.73
CA GLU A 268 15.20 16.45 -20.10
C GLU A 268 14.17 15.32 -20.33
N SER A 269 13.64 14.71 -19.27
CA SER A 269 12.76 13.56 -19.37
C SER A 269 11.59 13.58 -18.38
N GLU A 270 10.59 12.74 -18.62
CA GLU A 270 9.54 12.47 -17.65
C GLU A 270 10.11 11.85 -16.37
N LEU A 271 11.08 10.96 -16.49
CA LEU A 271 11.71 10.33 -15.33
C LEU A 271 12.42 11.36 -14.46
N GLY A 272 13.18 12.28 -15.08
CA GLY A 272 13.79 13.40 -14.36
C GLY A 272 12.76 14.26 -13.64
N ALA A 273 11.62 14.56 -14.29
CA ALA A 273 10.52 15.30 -13.66
C ALA A 273 9.91 14.55 -12.46
N LEU A 274 9.74 13.22 -12.56
CA LEU A 274 9.25 12.38 -11.46
C LEU A 274 10.19 12.38 -10.25
N LEU A 275 11.50 12.23 -10.50
CA LEU A 275 12.52 12.27 -9.44
C LEU A 275 12.59 13.64 -8.77
N LEU A 276 12.58 14.69 -9.57
CA LEU A 276 12.63 16.06 -9.06
C LEU A 276 11.39 16.39 -8.22
N GLU A 277 10.19 15.99 -8.68
CA GLU A 277 8.96 16.12 -7.90
C GLU A 277 9.06 15.40 -6.57
N CYS A 278 9.50 14.13 -6.57
CA CYS A 278 9.66 13.33 -5.36
C CYS A 278 10.59 14.02 -4.34
N ARG A 279 11.74 14.53 -4.78
CA ARG A 279 12.70 15.24 -3.92
C ARG A 279 12.15 16.55 -3.40
N LEU A 280 11.56 17.38 -4.27
CA LEU A 280 10.99 18.68 -3.89
C LEU A 280 9.80 18.54 -2.95
N VAL A 281 8.93 17.54 -3.13
CA VAL A 281 7.82 17.30 -2.19
C VAL A 281 8.32 16.89 -0.81
N LYS A 282 9.37 16.07 -0.72
CA LYS A 282 10.00 15.69 0.56
C LYS A 282 10.68 16.89 1.24
N GLU A 283 11.39 17.70 0.48
CA GLU A 283 12.11 18.89 0.96
C GLU A 283 11.15 19.99 1.41
N LEU A 284 10.25 20.42 0.52
CA LEU A 284 9.40 21.60 0.72
C LEU A 284 8.13 21.29 1.53
N ARG A 285 7.69 20.05 1.59
CA ARG A 285 6.47 19.57 2.28
C ARG A 285 5.22 20.42 2.01
N PRO A 286 4.89 20.75 0.76
CA PRO A 286 3.85 21.71 0.43
C PRO A 286 2.45 21.21 0.85
N PRO A 287 1.55 22.06 1.39
CA PRO A 287 0.24 21.62 1.92
C PRO A 287 -0.66 20.95 0.88
N GLY A 288 -0.56 21.32 -0.39
CA GLY A 288 -1.39 20.78 -1.49
C GLY A 288 -1.02 19.38 -1.95
N ASN A 289 0.19 18.88 -1.65
CA ASN A 289 0.55 17.51 -1.94
C ASN A 289 0.14 16.59 -0.79
N THR A 290 -0.54 15.49 -1.09
CA THR A 290 -0.94 14.46 -0.13
C THR A 290 -0.06 13.21 -0.21
N LEU A 291 0.43 12.91 -1.41
CA LEU A 291 1.38 11.83 -1.69
C LEU A 291 2.82 12.33 -1.54
N LEU A 292 3.76 11.43 -1.33
CA LEU A 292 5.22 11.70 -1.23
C LEU A 292 5.69 12.50 0.01
N LYS A 293 4.80 13.05 0.83
CA LYS A 293 5.16 13.79 2.05
C LYS A 293 5.57 12.93 3.22
N ARG A 294 5.03 11.72 3.28
CA ARG A 294 5.29 10.78 4.36
C ARG A 294 6.35 9.82 3.88
N GLU A 295 7.38 9.62 4.71
CA GLU A 295 8.12 8.38 4.61
C GLU A 295 7.09 7.26 4.61
N PRO A 296 7.26 6.21 3.78
CA PRO A 296 6.30 5.12 3.75
C PRO A 296 6.19 4.54 5.15
N ASP A 297 5.14 4.91 5.90
CA ASP A 297 4.87 4.36 7.22
C ASP A 297 4.84 2.83 7.15
N GLY A 298 5.40 2.17 8.15
CA GLY A 298 5.38 0.71 8.25
C GLY A 298 6.47 -0.01 7.45
N LEU A 299 7.50 0.68 6.97
CA LEU A 299 8.70 0.03 6.44
C LEU A 299 9.51 -0.60 7.58
N VAL A 300 9.90 -1.85 7.38
CA VAL A 300 10.75 -2.61 8.30
C VAL A 300 11.76 -3.44 7.53
N TYR A 301 12.81 -3.87 8.20
CA TYR A 301 13.86 -4.71 7.64
C TYR A 301 13.83 -6.08 8.32
N LEU A 302 14.10 -7.12 7.55
CA LEU A 302 14.56 -8.39 8.11
C LEU A 302 16.05 -8.25 8.32
N ARG A 303 16.52 -8.61 9.49
CA ARG A 303 17.96 -8.61 9.77
C ARG A 303 18.37 -9.82 10.59
N CYS A 304 19.59 -10.26 10.34
CA CYS A 304 20.26 -11.28 11.15
C CYS A 304 21.34 -10.62 11.99
N ARG A 305 21.24 -10.79 13.30
CA ARG A 305 22.28 -10.34 14.25
C ARG A 305 23.30 -11.45 14.43
N LEU A 306 24.52 -11.19 13.98
CA LEU A 306 25.62 -12.14 14.07
C LEU A 306 26.44 -12.01 15.37
N ASP A 307 26.13 -11.01 16.20
CA ASP A 307 26.81 -10.67 17.46
C ASP A 307 26.31 -11.46 18.69
N ILE A 308 25.43 -12.42 18.49
CA ILE A 308 24.89 -13.26 19.57
C ILE A 308 25.11 -14.75 19.30
N ALA A 309 25.27 -15.51 20.37
CA ALA A 309 25.31 -16.97 20.27
C ALA A 309 23.99 -17.48 19.70
N PHE A 310 24.04 -18.36 18.71
CA PHE A 310 22.89 -18.81 17.95
C PHE A 310 22.09 -17.62 17.38
N PRO A 311 22.59 -16.96 16.33
CA PRO A 311 21.97 -15.77 15.73
C PRO A 311 20.51 -15.96 15.36
N ILE A 312 19.75 -14.87 15.33
CA ILE A 312 18.32 -14.88 15.00
C ILE A 312 18.03 -13.99 13.80
N LEU A 313 17.00 -14.38 13.06
CA LEU A 313 16.31 -13.47 12.14
C LEU A 313 15.29 -12.65 12.91
N GLU A 314 15.31 -11.34 12.76
CA GLU A 314 14.38 -10.44 13.44
C GLU A 314 13.82 -9.37 12.50
N VAL A 315 12.66 -8.81 12.87
CA VAL A 315 12.07 -7.67 12.19
C VAL A 315 12.41 -6.40 12.96
N ALA A 316 13.08 -5.46 12.30
CA ALA A 316 13.51 -4.19 12.89
C ALA A 316 13.09 -2.99 12.04
N ARG A 317 13.05 -1.79 12.65
CA ARG A 317 12.79 -0.54 11.92
C ARG A 317 14.01 -0.10 11.10
N ASP A 318 15.18 -0.42 11.58
CA ASP A 318 16.45 -0.03 10.97
C ASP A 318 17.21 -1.27 10.48
N PRO A 319 17.97 -1.15 9.37
CA PRO A 319 18.90 -2.20 8.97
C PRO A 319 19.98 -2.40 10.05
N ALA A 320 20.70 -3.52 9.99
CA ALA A 320 21.80 -3.79 10.88
C ALA A 320 23.10 -3.16 10.33
N PRO A 321 23.58 -2.05 10.86
CA PRO A 321 24.87 -1.52 10.43
C PRO A 321 26.02 -2.38 10.95
N GLY A 322 26.99 -2.68 10.13
CA GLY A 322 28.32 -3.19 10.50
C GLY A 322 28.43 -4.67 10.91
N HIS A 323 27.47 -5.24 11.63
CA HIS A 323 27.58 -6.59 12.23
C HIS A 323 26.41 -7.53 11.90
N GLY A 324 25.71 -7.29 10.82
CA GLY A 324 24.56 -8.10 10.45
C GLY A 324 24.21 -8.02 8.98
N VAL A 325 23.45 -9.00 8.55
CA VAL A 325 22.87 -9.05 7.21
C VAL A 325 21.46 -8.51 7.28
N SER A 326 21.09 -7.65 6.34
CA SER A 326 19.77 -7.04 6.26
C SER A 326 19.15 -7.21 4.88
N ILE A 327 17.83 -7.29 4.84
CA ILE A 327 17.04 -7.28 3.60
C ILE A 327 15.84 -6.33 3.76
N GLY A 328 15.50 -5.63 2.71
CA GLY A 328 14.35 -4.74 2.72
C GLY A 328 14.62 -3.38 2.09
N PRO A 329 13.76 -2.43 2.40
CA PRO A 329 12.66 -2.50 3.36
C PRO A 329 11.45 -3.28 2.86
N VAL A 330 10.76 -3.93 3.79
CA VAL A 330 9.50 -4.65 3.59
C VAL A 330 8.35 -3.78 4.09
N ARG A 331 7.29 -3.66 3.33
CA ARG A 331 6.11 -2.94 3.78
C ARG A 331 5.25 -3.85 4.66
N GLY A 332 4.97 -3.38 5.89
CA GLY A 332 4.14 -4.07 6.86
C GLY A 332 4.93 -5.04 7.74
N ARG A 333 4.91 -4.74 9.06
CA ARG A 333 5.58 -5.55 10.07
C ARG A 333 5.07 -7.00 10.11
N ALA A 334 3.76 -7.19 9.88
CA ALA A 334 3.16 -8.52 9.86
C ALA A 334 3.72 -9.38 8.71
N THR A 335 3.82 -8.83 7.50
CA THR A 335 4.42 -9.51 6.33
C THR A 335 5.89 -9.90 6.58
N ALA A 336 6.65 -8.99 7.20
CA ALA A 336 8.05 -9.25 7.53
C ALA A 336 8.17 -10.33 8.63
N ALA A 337 7.32 -10.27 9.66
CA ALA A 337 7.30 -11.27 10.73
C ALA A 337 6.91 -12.66 10.22
N GLU A 338 5.96 -12.72 9.30
CA GLU A 338 5.58 -13.95 8.63
C GLU A 338 6.76 -14.54 7.83
N LEU A 339 7.49 -13.71 7.08
CA LEU A 339 8.66 -14.18 6.34
C LEU A 339 9.74 -14.73 7.29
N VAL A 340 10.02 -14.05 8.40
CA VAL A 340 10.95 -14.53 9.43
C VAL A 340 10.48 -15.87 10.02
N GLU A 341 9.19 -16.00 10.33
CA GLU A 341 8.62 -17.26 10.84
C GLU A 341 8.77 -18.41 9.84
N GLN A 342 8.50 -18.13 8.55
CA GLN A 342 8.67 -19.12 7.48
C GLN A 342 10.13 -19.58 7.38
N LEU A 343 11.08 -18.66 7.37
CA LEU A 343 12.50 -18.97 7.29
C LEU A 343 12.98 -19.75 8.53
N ASN A 344 12.64 -19.28 9.74
CA ASN A 344 13.00 -19.97 10.96
C ASN A 344 12.50 -21.42 10.97
N SER A 345 11.23 -21.63 10.59
CA SER A 345 10.64 -22.96 10.55
C SER A 345 11.21 -23.86 9.46
N LEU A 346 11.58 -23.32 8.28
CA LEU A 346 12.14 -24.10 7.18
C LEU A 346 13.57 -24.58 7.46
N PHE A 347 14.36 -23.71 8.10
CA PHE A 347 15.77 -24.00 8.38
C PHE A 347 16.04 -24.49 9.82
N GLY A 348 15.00 -24.66 10.62
CA GLY A 348 15.12 -25.12 12.00
C GLY A 348 15.77 -24.07 12.92
N LEU A 349 15.70 -22.80 12.56
CA LEU A 349 16.25 -21.72 13.39
C LEU A 349 15.38 -21.49 14.62
N ARG A 350 15.96 -20.85 15.64
CA ARG A 350 15.25 -20.61 16.88
C ARG A 350 14.15 -19.55 16.72
N HIS A 351 13.01 -19.80 17.35
CA HIS A 351 11.85 -18.88 17.38
C HIS A 351 11.80 -18.00 18.63
N CYS A 352 12.67 -18.25 19.64
CA CYS A 352 12.77 -17.44 20.83
C CYS A 352 13.46 -16.10 20.52
N GLY A 353 13.19 -15.08 21.34
CA GLY A 353 13.79 -13.75 21.21
C GLY A 353 15.30 -13.73 21.44
N ARG A 354 15.88 -12.53 21.65
CA ARG A 354 17.35 -12.34 21.80
C ARG A 354 17.96 -13.20 22.90
N GLY A 355 17.28 -13.33 24.05
CA GLY A 355 17.70 -14.24 25.11
C GLY A 355 17.48 -15.69 24.68
N LEU A 356 18.49 -16.55 24.89
CA LEU A 356 18.34 -17.99 24.70
C LEU A 356 17.97 -18.61 26.07
N PRO A 357 16.70 -19.10 26.22
CA PRO A 357 16.31 -19.76 27.48
C PRO A 357 17.01 -21.10 27.60
N ARG A 358 17.41 -21.50 28.81
CA ARG A 358 17.82 -22.87 29.11
C ARG A 358 16.57 -23.71 29.40
N ARG A 359 16.44 -24.86 28.77
CA ARG A 359 15.30 -25.76 28.89
C ARG A 359 15.78 -27.20 29.09
N THR A 360 14.96 -27.99 29.74
CA THR A 360 15.14 -29.45 29.87
C THR A 360 14.41 -30.22 28.77
N HIS A 361 13.42 -29.60 28.11
CA HIS A 361 12.64 -30.19 27.03
C HIS A 361 12.56 -29.20 25.85
N PRO A 362 12.40 -29.69 24.60
CA PRO A 362 12.20 -28.86 23.46
C PRO A 362 10.98 -27.93 23.63
N SER A 363 10.98 -26.81 22.94
CA SER A 363 9.77 -25.99 22.78
C SER A 363 8.82 -26.68 21.81
N ALA A 364 7.55 -26.23 21.73
CA ALA A 364 6.60 -26.73 20.73
C ALA A 364 7.16 -26.71 19.28
N TYR A 365 7.95 -25.69 18.94
CA TYR A 365 8.65 -25.67 17.65
C TYR A 365 9.75 -26.74 17.54
N GLY A 366 10.42 -27.05 18.64
CA GLY A 366 11.39 -28.16 18.68
C GLY A 366 10.73 -29.52 18.53
N GLU A 367 9.64 -29.75 19.24
CA GLU A 367 8.85 -30.99 19.14
C GLU A 367 8.28 -31.22 17.72
N MET A 368 7.87 -30.13 17.04
CA MET A 368 7.43 -30.18 15.66
C MET A 368 8.57 -30.29 14.63
N GLY A 369 9.85 -30.37 15.06
CA GLY A 369 11.01 -30.40 14.16
C GLY A 369 11.26 -29.07 13.41
N ARG A 370 10.71 -27.96 13.89
CA ARG A 370 10.82 -26.62 13.29
C ARG A 370 11.89 -25.75 13.95
N CYS A 371 12.57 -26.26 14.97
CA CYS A 371 13.65 -25.59 15.68
C CYS A 371 14.66 -26.66 16.11
N LEU A 372 15.94 -26.41 15.88
CA LEU A 372 17.04 -27.29 16.33
C LEU A 372 17.23 -27.27 17.87
N SER A 373 16.42 -26.51 18.59
CA SER A 373 16.38 -26.44 20.06
C SER A 373 17.72 -26.15 20.73
N PRO A 374 18.47 -25.09 20.36
CA PRO A 374 19.75 -24.75 21.00
C PRO A 374 19.60 -24.44 22.49
N CYS A 375 18.37 -24.24 22.98
CA CYS A 375 18.05 -24.03 24.39
C CYS A 375 18.28 -25.27 25.27
N LEU A 376 18.46 -26.47 24.71
CA LEU A 376 18.80 -27.70 25.44
C LEU A 376 20.28 -27.75 25.82
N GLY A 377 21.14 -27.03 25.09
CA GLY A 377 22.58 -26.91 25.42
C GLY A 377 23.48 -27.97 24.80
N ASP A 378 22.93 -28.91 24.04
CA ASP A 378 23.62 -30.03 23.39
C ASP A 378 23.78 -29.87 21.88
N LEU A 379 23.22 -28.78 21.29
CA LEU A 379 23.30 -28.52 19.85
C LEU A 379 24.71 -28.09 19.45
N ASP A 380 25.28 -28.73 18.42
CA ASP A 380 26.48 -28.26 17.74
C ASP A 380 26.27 -26.86 17.10
N PRO A 381 27.03 -25.84 17.53
CA PRO A 381 26.92 -24.51 16.95
C PRO A 381 27.21 -24.48 15.44
N ASN A 382 28.04 -25.39 14.92
CA ASN A 382 28.36 -25.44 13.49
C ASN A 382 27.15 -25.90 12.68
N LEU A 383 26.41 -26.89 13.15
CA LEU A 383 25.17 -27.32 12.52
C LEU A 383 24.14 -26.20 12.47
N TYR A 384 24.00 -25.45 13.56
CA TYR A 384 23.12 -24.29 13.57
C TYR A 384 23.58 -23.22 12.57
N ARG A 385 24.90 -22.99 12.49
CA ARG A 385 25.50 -22.02 11.56
C ARG A 385 25.25 -22.41 10.11
N GLU A 386 25.39 -23.66 9.74
CA GLU A 386 25.09 -24.15 8.38
C GLU A 386 23.64 -23.89 7.99
N ARG A 387 22.70 -24.11 8.90
CA ARG A 387 21.27 -23.83 8.69
C ARG A 387 21.01 -22.33 8.54
N LEU A 388 21.66 -21.52 9.37
CA LEU A 388 21.56 -20.06 9.28
C LEU A 388 22.12 -19.56 7.95
N ASP A 389 23.29 -20.02 7.54
CA ASP A 389 23.92 -19.61 6.28
C ASP A 389 23.06 -20.00 5.07
N ALA A 390 22.39 -21.18 5.13
CA ALA A 390 21.41 -21.55 4.13
C ALA A 390 20.19 -20.61 4.08
N ALA A 391 19.67 -20.17 5.22
CA ALA A 391 18.60 -19.17 5.28
C ALA A 391 19.06 -17.78 4.81
N LEU A 392 20.30 -17.39 5.11
CA LEU A 392 20.87 -16.10 4.71
C LEU A 392 21.14 -15.99 3.22
N ARG A 393 21.15 -17.09 2.46
CA ARG A 393 21.21 -17.05 0.99
C ARG A 393 20.05 -16.29 0.34
N LEU A 394 18.95 -16.07 1.06
CA LEU A 394 17.89 -15.17 0.62
C LEU A 394 18.41 -13.74 0.37
N PHE A 395 19.48 -13.35 1.06
CA PHE A 395 20.08 -12.03 0.96
C PHE A 395 21.10 -11.90 -0.18
N ASP A 396 21.36 -12.97 -0.91
CA ASP A 396 22.21 -13.00 -2.10
C ASP A 396 21.43 -12.60 -3.35
N SER A 397 22.11 -12.22 -4.42
CA SER A 397 21.53 -11.76 -5.68
C SER A 397 20.51 -12.72 -6.31
N ASN A 398 20.70 -14.04 -6.18
CA ASN A 398 19.81 -15.10 -6.63
C ASN A 398 19.10 -15.82 -5.48
N GLY A 399 19.12 -15.27 -4.28
CA GLY A 399 18.71 -15.95 -3.05
C GLY A 399 17.29 -16.46 -3.06
N SER A 400 16.35 -15.68 -3.61
CA SER A 400 14.95 -16.10 -3.68
C SER A 400 14.73 -17.32 -4.57
N ALA A 401 15.40 -17.40 -5.71
CA ALA A 401 15.31 -18.55 -6.61
C ALA A 401 16.00 -19.79 -5.98
N ALA A 402 17.18 -19.62 -5.42
CA ALA A 402 17.92 -20.69 -4.73
C ALA A 402 17.13 -21.25 -3.55
N LEU A 403 16.46 -20.40 -2.77
CA LEU A 403 15.61 -20.83 -1.66
C LEU A 403 14.42 -21.66 -2.14
N LEU A 404 13.71 -21.21 -3.18
CA LEU A 404 12.57 -21.97 -3.73
C LEU A 404 12.98 -23.32 -4.31
N THR A 405 14.13 -23.39 -4.97
CA THR A 405 14.72 -24.65 -5.46
C THR A 405 15.05 -25.57 -4.29
N HIS A 406 15.73 -25.07 -3.26
CA HIS A 406 16.04 -25.87 -2.07
C HIS A 406 14.79 -26.47 -1.42
N ILE A 407 13.69 -25.72 -1.34
CA ILE A 407 12.42 -26.23 -0.79
C ILE A 407 11.81 -27.27 -1.72
N ALA A 408 11.90 -27.08 -3.04
CA ALA A 408 11.43 -28.08 -4.02
C ALA A 408 12.17 -29.42 -3.87
N ASP A 409 13.49 -29.39 -3.71
CA ASP A 409 14.32 -30.58 -3.45
C ASP A 409 13.89 -31.29 -2.15
N GLN A 410 13.57 -30.53 -1.10
CA GLN A 410 13.07 -31.11 0.15
C GLN A 410 11.68 -31.76 0.00
N ILE A 411 10.80 -31.17 -0.83
CA ILE A 411 9.48 -31.75 -1.14
C ILE A 411 9.66 -33.10 -1.84
N GLU A 412 10.52 -33.16 -2.85
CA GLU A 412 10.81 -34.43 -3.56
C GLU A 412 11.43 -35.48 -2.64
N ALA A 413 12.38 -35.09 -1.79
CA ALA A 413 12.99 -35.99 -0.84
C ALA A 413 11.96 -36.58 0.15
N ALA A 414 11.06 -35.75 0.67
CA ALA A 414 9.99 -36.18 1.55
C ALA A 414 8.98 -37.07 0.83
N ALA A 415 8.65 -36.80 -0.43
CA ALA A 415 7.76 -37.64 -1.23
C ALA A 415 8.37 -38.99 -1.54
N ARG A 416 9.66 -39.04 -1.90
CA ARG A 416 10.40 -40.31 -2.10
C ARG A 416 10.52 -41.16 -0.85
N ALA A 417 10.54 -40.53 0.32
CA ALA A 417 10.54 -41.18 1.61
C ALA A 417 9.11 -41.51 2.12
N GLU A 418 8.09 -41.38 1.28
CA GLU A 418 6.66 -41.60 1.59
C GLU A 418 6.12 -40.73 2.75
N GLN A 419 6.81 -39.64 3.08
CA GLN A 419 6.42 -38.67 4.12
C GLN A 419 5.44 -37.64 3.55
N PHE A 420 4.25 -38.09 3.13
CA PHE A 420 3.30 -37.26 2.39
C PHE A 420 2.79 -36.05 3.16
N GLU A 421 2.59 -36.14 4.47
CA GLU A 421 2.19 -35.00 5.30
C GLU A 421 3.28 -33.92 5.35
N ARG A 422 4.55 -34.34 5.46
CA ARG A 422 5.70 -33.43 5.42
C ARG A 422 5.84 -32.78 4.04
N ALA A 423 5.70 -33.56 2.96
CA ALA A 423 5.74 -33.01 1.60
C ALA A 423 4.61 -31.99 1.36
N ALA A 424 3.39 -32.28 1.82
CA ALA A 424 2.26 -31.37 1.73
C ALA A 424 2.47 -30.10 2.56
N TRP A 425 3.06 -30.22 3.76
CA TRP A 425 3.41 -29.07 4.60
C TRP A 425 4.46 -28.17 3.93
N LEU A 426 5.54 -28.75 3.39
CA LEU A 426 6.58 -28.03 2.66
C LEU A 426 6.01 -27.33 1.42
N LYS A 427 5.11 -27.98 0.68
CA LYS A 427 4.45 -27.40 -0.49
C LYS A 427 3.65 -26.15 -0.13
N ARG A 428 2.79 -26.22 0.90
CA ARG A 428 2.04 -25.06 1.36
C ARG A 428 2.95 -23.91 1.78
N ARG A 429 4.07 -24.20 2.45
CA ARG A 429 5.06 -23.19 2.83
C ARG A 429 5.78 -22.59 1.64
N ARG A 430 6.17 -23.40 0.66
CA ARG A 430 6.77 -22.90 -0.58
C ARG A 430 5.83 -21.91 -1.30
N ASP A 431 4.57 -22.30 -1.48
CA ASP A 431 3.59 -21.48 -2.19
C ASP A 431 3.35 -20.14 -1.44
N ARG A 432 3.31 -20.19 -0.12
CA ARG A 432 3.20 -18.99 0.71
C ARG A 432 4.45 -18.11 0.63
N LEU A 433 5.62 -18.71 0.72
CA LEU A 433 6.90 -18.01 0.62
C LEU A 433 7.08 -17.37 -0.76
N GLU A 434 6.74 -18.06 -1.83
CA GLU A 434 6.77 -17.53 -3.19
C GLU A 434 5.86 -16.29 -3.33
N SER A 435 4.68 -16.31 -2.74
CA SER A 435 3.79 -15.14 -2.69
C SER A 435 4.41 -13.96 -1.93
N LEU A 436 5.10 -14.20 -0.81
CA LEU A 436 5.81 -13.18 -0.04
C LEU A 436 6.98 -12.61 -0.85
N LEU A 437 7.80 -13.47 -1.45
CA LEU A 437 8.97 -13.09 -2.24
C LEU A 437 8.59 -12.31 -3.50
N ARG A 438 7.48 -12.63 -4.16
CA ARG A 438 6.96 -11.82 -5.28
C ARG A 438 6.66 -10.38 -4.87
N ARG A 439 6.13 -10.16 -3.66
CA ARG A 439 5.88 -8.80 -3.12
C ARG A 439 7.18 -8.05 -2.81
N LEU A 440 8.24 -8.76 -2.45
CA LEU A 440 9.56 -8.20 -2.17
C LEU A 440 10.42 -8.05 -3.43
N GLY A 441 10.10 -8.79 -4.49
CA GLY A 441 10.98 -8.99 -5.65
C GLY A 441 11.45 -7.71 -6.35
N GLY A 442 10.67 -6.63 -6.30
CA GLY A 442 11.07 -5.33 -6.86
C GLY A 442 12.24 -4.71 -6.09
N VAL A 443 12.14 -4.66 -4.77
CA VAL A 443 13.19 -4.10 -3.89
C VAL A 443 14.44 -4.97 -3.92
N LEU A 444 14.27 -6.30 -3.83
CA LEU A 444 15.39 -7.25 -3.89
C LEU A 444 16.15 -7.15 -5.20
N ARG A 445 15.46 -7.19 -6.33
CA ARG A 445 16.11 -7.06 -7.65
C ARG A 445 16.79 -5.72 -7.82
N ALA A 446 16.20 -4.64 -7.31
CA ALA A 446 16.80 -3.32 -7.38
C ALA A 446 18.08 -3.23 -6.54
N SER A 447 18.05 -3.74 -5.29
CA SER A 447 19.20 -3.67 -4.38
C SER A 447 20.38 -4.56 -4.81
N HIS A 448 20.13 -5.57 -5.63
CA HIS A 448 21.19 -6.44 -6.18
C HIS A 448 21.57 -6.09 -7.64
N ALA A 449 20.91 -5.12 -8.26
CA ALA A 449 21.29 -4.69 -9.59
C ALA A 449 22.65 -4.00 -9.56
N GLY A 450 23.58 -4.45 -10.40
CA GLY A 450 24.88 -3.82 -10.56
C GLY A 450 24.81 -2.37 -11.03
N ALA A 451 25.95 -1.69 -11.00
CA ALA A 451 26.04 -0.31 -11.45
C ALA A 451 25.63 -0.19 -12.92
N ARG A 452 24.77 0.78 -13.23
CA ARG A 452 24.24 0.99 -14.59
C ARG A 452 24.00 2.45 -14.89
N LEU A 453 24.13 2.78 -16.18
CA LEU A 453 23.76 4.06 -16.76
C LEU A 453 22.43 3.90 -17.52
N VAL A 454 21.44 4.70 -17.18
CA VAL A 454 20.14 4.75 -17.84
C VAL A 454 19.99 6.08 -18.53
N LEU A 455 19.60 6.09 -19.80
CA LEU A 455 19.34 7.31 -20.57
C LEU A 455 17.83 7.46 -20.77
N ALA A 456 17.20 8.37 -20.04
CA ALA A 456 15.80 8.68 -20.16
C ALA A 456 15.58 9.75 -21.24
N PRO A 457 14.92 9.43 -22.38
CA PRO A 457 14.83 10.34 -23.52
C PRO A 457 13.85 11.48 -23.27
N HIS A 458 14.13 12.61 -23.91
CA HIS A 458 13.18 13.72 -24.00
C HIS A 458 11.99 13.33 -24.89
N PRO A 459 10.73 13.57 -24.44
CA PRO A 459 9.53 13.08 -25.12
C PRO A 459 9.23 13.75 -26.48
N GLY A 460 9.93 14.82 -26.82
CA GLY A 460 9.70 15.57 -28.06
C GLY A 460 10.96 16.00 -28.81
N SER A 461 12.16 15.60 -28.37
CA SER A 461 13.43 16.03 -29.00
C SER A 461 14.42 14.88 -29.02
N ALA A 462 14.85 14.47 -30.21
CA ALA A 462 15.90 13.47 -30.35
C ALA A 462 17.23 13.98 -29.77
N GLY A 463 18.04 13.07 -29.23
CA GLY A 463 19.38 13.35 -28.71
C GLY A 463 19.44 14.05 -27.36
N ARG A 464 18.32 14.46 -26.76
CA ARG A 464 18.21 15.02 -25.40
C ARG A 464 17.83 13.92 -24.40
N PHE A 465 18.56 13.84 -23.29
CA PHE A 465 18.33 12.81 -22.26
C PHE A 465 18.61 13.36 -20.87
N ASP A 466 17.87 12.84 -19.88
CA ASP A 466 18.41 12.75 -18.53
C ASP A 466 19.22 11.45 -18.42
N ALA A 467 20.41 11.54 -17.86
CA ALA A 467 21.26 10.41 -17.53
C ALA A 467 21.11 10.09 -16.03
N LEU A 468 20.89 8.80 -15.70
CA LEU A 468 20.79 8.32 -14.33
C LEU A 468 21.87 7.27 -14.09
N TRP A 469 22.70 7.49 -13.09
CA TRP A 469 23.66 6.51 -12.58
C TRP A 469 23.07 5.81 -11.38
N ILE A 470 22.86 4.52 -11.50
CA ILE A 470 22.21 3.69 -10.49
C ILE A 470 23.19 2.64 -10.02
N ALA A 471 23.35 2.48 -8.72
CA ALA A 471 24.15 1.43 -8.12
C ALA A 471 23.40 0.83 -6.92
N ALA A 472 23.40 -0.49 -6.80
CA ALA A 472 22.66 -1.20 -5.75
C ALA A 472 21.19 -0.74 -5.59
N GLY A 473 20.54 -0.42 -6.71
CA GLY A 473 19.17 0.08 -6.77
C GLY A 473 18.96 1.54 -6.38
N ARG A 474 20.00 2.27 -6.04
CA ARG A 474 19.98 3.67 -5.61
C ARG A 474 20.35 4.59 -6.77
N VAL A 475 19.65 5.70 -6.89
CA VAL A 475 20.06 6.76 -7.83
C VAL A 475 21.23 7.51 -7.19
N VAL A 476 22.45 7.17 -7.62
CA VAL A 476 23.70 7.77 -7.10
C VAL A 476 23.84 9.19 -7.63
N ASP A 477 23.55 9.38 -8.91
CA ASP A 477 23.60 10.67 -9.59
C ASP A 477 22.60 10.71 -10.75
N TRP A 478 22.12 11.90 -11.10
CA TRP A 478 21.24 12.10 -12.26
C TRP A 478 21.22 13.56 -12.71
N GLY A 479 20.84 13.77 -13.96
CA GLY A 479 20.64 15.10 -14.54
C GLY A 479 20.74 15.07 -16.06
N PRO A 480 20.74 16.21 -16.72
CA PRO A 480 20.97 16.28 -18.16
C PRO A 480 22.23 15.50 -18.55
N LEU A 481 22.16 14.74 -19.66
CA LEU A 481 23.31 14.00 -20.16
C LEU A 481 24.45 14.98 -20.50
N PRO A 482 25.61 14.90 -19.84
CA PRO A 482 26.71 15.80 -20.10
C PRO A 482 27.14 15.76 -21.56
N PRO A 483 27.51 16.90 -22.17
CA PRO A 483 28.08 16.94 -23.50
C PRO A 483 29.49 16.35 -23.53
N ASP A 484 30.28 16.51 -22.46
CA ASP A 484 31.65 16.04 -22.33
C ASP A 484 31.70 14.56 -21.91
N PRO A 485 32.31 13.68 -22.73
CA PRO A 485 32.52 12.28 -22.37
C PRO A 485 33.30 12.08 -21.06
N ALA A 486 34.27 12.95 -20.76
CA ALA A 486 35.06 12.84 -19.54
C ALA A 486 34.19 12.97 -18.27
N GLU A 487 33.18 13.83 -18.29
CA GLU A 487 32.22 13.97 -17.19
C GLU A 487 31.36 12.71 -17.06
N ILE A 488 30.93 12.13 -18.19
CA ILE A 488 30.14 10.88 -18.18
C ILE A 488 30.95 9.75 -17.56
N HIS A 489 32.23 9.62 -17.93
CA HIS A 489 33.16 8.61 -17.39
C HIS A 489 33.38 8.83 -15.88
N ALA A 490 33.58 10.06 -15.43
CA ALA A 490 33.78 10.38 -14.01
C ALA A 490 32.57 10.02 -13.15
N ARG A 491 31.36 10.34 -13.63
CA ARG A 491 30.11 9.97 -12.94
C ARG A 491 29.88 8.46 -12.95
N SER A 492 30.21 7.77 -14.06
CA SER A 492 30.13 6.31 -14.15
C SER A 492 31.12 5.62 -13.21
N ALA A 493 32.33 6.14 -13.08
CA ALA A 493 33.31 5.65 -12.10
C ALA A 493 32.83 5.84 -10.66
N THR A 494 32.12 6.93 -10.38
CA THR A 494 31.51 7.17 -9.05
C THR A 494 30.41 6.14 -8.74
N ALA A 495 29.57 5.83 -9.71
CA ALA A 495 28.56 4.79 -9.56
C ALA A 495 29.16 3.41 -9.29
N LEU A 496 30.24 3.04 -10.02
CA LEU A 496 30.97 1.79 -9.78
C LEU A 496 31.54 1.71 -8.37
N ARG A 497 32.17 2.78 -7.88
CA ARG A 497 32.69 2.82 -6.50
C ARG A 497 31.57 2.67 -5.47
N SER A 498 30.42 3.29 -5.72
CA SER A 498 29.25 3.19 -4.84
C SER A 498 28.65 1.78 -4.82
N ASP A 499 28.77 1.03 -5.91
CA ASP A 499 28.32 -0.36 -6.00
C ASP A 499 29.20 -1.28 -5.14
N VAL A 500 30.52 -1.09 -5.18
CA VAL A 500 31.50 -1.87 -4.40
C VAL A 500 31.37 -1.60 -2.89
N THR A 501 31.07 -0.37 -2.50
CA THR A 501 30.84 0.02 -1.10
C THR A 501 29.42 -0.23 -0.62
N GLY A 502 28.53 -0.57 -1.55
CA GLY A 502 27.13 -0.91 -1.28
C GLY A 502 27.03 -2.12 -0.36
N SER A 503 26.17 -2.01 0.59
CA SER A 503 25.96 -2.92 1.71
C SER A 503 25.94 -4.39 1.31
N ALA A 504 26.69 -5.20 2.02
CA ALA A 504 26.49 -6.64 2.08
C ALA A 504 25.04 -6.92 2.56
N GLY A 505 24.18 -7.35 1.65
CA GLY A 505 22.77 -7.59 1.91
C GLY A 505 21.83 -6.69 1.09
N GLY A 506 20.75 -7.24 0.61
CA GLY A 506 19.79 -6.61 -0.29
C GLY A 506 18.88 -5.59 0.41
N TRP A 507 19.41 -4.47 0.90
CA TRP A 507 18.61 -3.45 1.56
C TRP A 507 18.79 -2.04 0.98
N LEU A 508 17.76 -1.21 1.11
CA LEU A 508 17.73 0.19 0.71
C LEU A 508 17.33 1.06 1.91
N PRO A 509 17.89 2.27 2.07
CA PRO A 509 17.38 3.23 3.04
C PRO A 509 15.91 3.56 2.80
N ALA A 510 15.12 3.69 3.86
CA ALA A 510 13.69 4.02 3.75
C ALA A 510 13.44 5.31 2.95
N THR A 511 14.32 6.29 3.07
CA THR A 511 14.27 7.56 2.35
C THR A 511 14.43 7.43 0.84
N GLU A 512 15.09 6.36 0.35
CA GLU A 512 15.39 6.14 -1.07
C GLU A 512 14.43 5.17 -1.77
N VAL A 513 13.61 4.45 -0.99
CA VAL A 513 12.67 3.43 -1.52
C VAL A 513 11.73 3.99 -2.57
N GLU A 514 11.20 5.20 -2.35
CA GLU A 514 10.26 5.79 -3.29
C GLU A 514 10.93 6.16 -4.62
N GLU A 515 12.15 6.70 -4.59
CA GLU A 515 12.93 6.97 -5.80
C GLU A 515 13.24 5.68 -6.55
N THR A 516 13.70 4.65 -5.85
CA THR A 516 13.97 3.32 -6.44
C THR A 516 12.71 2.74 -7.11
N ARG A 517 11.54 2.86 -6.47
CA ARG A 517 10.27 2.39 -7.03
C ARG A 517 9.86 3.17 -8.27
N ILE A 518 9.98 4.50 -8.24
CA ILE A 518 9.68 5.37 -9.39
C ILE A 518 10.56 4.96 -10.58
N VAL A 519 11.87 4.86 -10.36
CA VAL A 519 12.84 4.51 -11.40
C VAL A 519 12.58 3.10 -11.94
N GLY A 520 12.41 2.11 -11.06
CA GLY A 520 12.16 0.73 -11.45
C GLY A 520 10.86 0.56 -12.25
N ALA A 521 9.78 1.20 -11.82
CA ALA A 521 8.50 1.15 -12.52
C ALA A 521 8.58 1.85 -13.89
N TRP A 522 9.25 3.00 -13.95
CA TRP A 522 9.38 3.75 -15.20
C TRP A 522 10.24 3.00 -16.21
N ILE A 523 11.40 2.43 -15.80
CA ILE A 523 12.28 1.61 -16.66
C ILE A 523 11.50 0.41 -17.20
N ALA A 524 10.73 -0.27 -16.36
CA ALA A 524 9.95 -1.43 -16.79
C ALA A 524 8.87 -1.08 -17.83
N ALA A 525 8.24 0.10 -17.68
CA ALA A 525 7.19 0.56 -18.59
C ALA A 525 7.72 1.09 -19.93
N HIS A 526 8.88 1.79 -19.93
CA HIS A 526 9.37 2.53 -21.08
C HIS A 526 10.57 1.90 -21.77
N GLN A 527 11.21 0.90 -21.14
CA GLN A 527 12.38 0.18 -21.68
C GLN A 527 13.44 1.12 -22.30
N PRO A 528 13.94 2.13 -21.55
CA PRO A 528 14.91 3.07 -22.06
C PRO A 528 16.25 2.39 -22.35
N PRO A 529 17.18 3.04 -23.08
CA PRO A 529 18.56 2.58 -23.19
C PRO A 529 19.20 2.42 -21.80
N VAL A 530 19.72 1.22 -21.51
CA VAL A 530 20.42 0.87 -20.26
C VAL A 530 21.76 0.23 -20.60
N LEU A 531 22.81 0.71 -19.95
CA LEU A 531 24.15 0.14 -20.02
C LEU A 531 24.56 -0.37 -18.63
N GLU A 532 24.79 -1.66 -18.48
CA GLU A 532 25.45 -2.23 -17.31
C GLU A 532 26.94 -1.86 -17.35
N LEU A 533 27.42 -1.21 -16.29
CA LEU A 533 28.78 -0.65 -16.25
C LEU A 533 29.87 -1.70 -16.00
N GLY A 534 29.50 -2.94 -15.59
CA GLY A 534 30.46 -3.99 -15.31
C GLY A 534 31.18 -3.79 -13.97
N ARG A 535 32.35 -4.45 -13.82
CA ARG A 535 33.23 -4.30 -12.63
C ARG A 535 34.30 -3.26 -12.81
N GLU A 536 34.69 -3.00 -14.04
CA GLU A 536 35.69 -2.01 -14.42
C GLU A 536 35.07 -1.02 -15.40
N LEU A 537 35.59 0.21 -15.39
CA LEU A 537 35.11 1.26 -16.27
C LEU A 537 35.62 0.99 -17.70
N ASP A 538 34.68 0.78 -18.61
CA ASP A 538 34.94 0.67 -20.06
C ASP A 538 34.47 1.95 -20.75
N ALA A 539 35.41 2.89 -20.91
CA ALA A 539 35.15 4.19 -21.52
C ALA A 539 34.63 4.07 -22.96
N GLN A 540 35.22 3.18 -23.76
CA GLN A 540 34.85 3.01 -25.17
C GLN A 540 33.44 2.45 -25.32
N ARG A 541 33.03 1.55 -24.42
CA ARG A 541 31.68 0.99 -24.38
C ARG A 541 30.65 2.05 -23.98
N ILE A 542 31.00 2.91 -23.02
CA ILE A 542 30.15 4.04 -22.60
C ILE A 542 29.97 5.02 -23.76
N ASP A 543 31.06 5.42 -24.44
CA ASP A 543 30.99 6.36 -25.55
C ASP A 543 30.18 5.81 -26.72
N SER A 544 30.35 4.53 -27.03
CA SER A 544 29.61 3.83 -28.09
C SER A 544 28.10 3.80 -27.75
N PHE A 545 27.76 3.52 -26.51
CA PHE A 545 26.37 3.49 -26.01
C PHE A 545 25.70 4.87 -26.09
N VAL A 546 26.39 5.90 -25.61
CA VAL A 546 25.87 7.28 -25.64
C VAL A 546 25.72 7.77 -27.08
N ALA A 547 26.71 7.48 -27.96
CA ALA A 547 26.64 7.83 -29.38
C ALA A 547 25.50 7.13 -30.10
N ALA A 548 25.21 5.87 -29.77
CA ALA A 548 24.08 5.11 -30.31
C ALA A 548 22.75 5.73 -29.85
N ALA A 549 22.61 6.04 -28.56
CA ALA A 549 21.42 6.68 -28.02
C ALA A 549 21.12 8.05 -28.64
N ARG A 550 22.15 8.89 -28.83
CA ARG A 550 22.03 10.21 -29.49
C ARG A 550 21.54 10.13 -30.94
N ARG A 551 21.85 9.04 -31.65
CA ARG A 551 21.41 8.81 -33.04
C ARG A 551 20.01 8.24 -33.16
N ALA A 552 19.47 7.70 -32.07
CA ALA A 552 18.13 7.12 -32.07
C ALA A 552 17.07 8.20 -32.32
N PRO A 553 15.99 7.90 -33.07
CA PRO A 553 14.88 8.83 -33.23
C PRO A 553 14.22 9.10 -31.87
N ALA A 554 13.56 10.25 -31.76
CA ALA A 554 12.76 10.53 -30.57
C ALA A 554 11.69 9.43 -30.40
N PRO A 555 11.38 9.00 -29.17
CA PRO A 555 10.33 8.02 -28.93
C PRO A 555 9.01 8.49 -29.56
N ALA A 556 8.29 7.58 -30.23
CA ALA A 556 6.96 7.85 -30.74
C ALA A 556 6.03 8.23 -29.56
N ARG A 557 5.23 9.28 -29.74
CA ARG A 557 4.30 9.79 -28.71
C ARG A 557 3.20 8.80 -28.41
#